data_9f7e2da3382cb48a731fae3fb54b3a70
#
_entry.id   9f7e2da3382cb48a731fae3fb54b3a70
#
_cell.length_a   1.000
_cell.length_b   1.000
_cell.length_c   1.000
_cell.angle_alpha   90.00
_cell.angle_beta   90.00
_cell.angle_gamma   90.00
#
_symmetry.space_group_name_H-M   'P 1'
#
loop_
_entity.id
_entity.type
_entity.pdbx_description
1 polymer ?
#
loop_
_entity_poly.entity_id
_entity_poly.type
_entity_poly.pdbx_seq_one_letter_code
_entity_poly.pdbx_strand_id
1 'polypeptide(L)'
;MRKRVVALVALCSLAVMFAGCAVTPNSSVIAPLNVRQESPVAVGNTTDVQPKKVGTAMSEGILFIGFGDSSIKSAMKDGNIDRIHHVDSESLNILGIYSRYETKVYGE
;
A
#
# COMPACT_ATOMS: atom_id res chain seq x y z
N MET A 1 -9.90 -21.57 39.59
CA MET A 1 -9.26 -22.05 38.35
C MET A 1 -10.02 -21.65 37.10
N ARG A 2 -11.32 -21.88 36.99
CA ARG A 2 -12.09 -21.52 35.77
C ARG A 2 -11.98 -20.03 35.39
N LYS A 3 -12.05 -19.10 36.34
CA LYS A 3 -11.94 -17.64 36.08
C LYS A 3 -10.54 -17.24 35.56
N ARG A 4 -9.48 -17.87 36.04
CA ARG A 4 -8.11 -17.62 35.58
C ARG A 4 -7.85 -18.16 34.18
N VAL A 5 -8.43 -19.30 33.84
CA VAL A 5 -8.35 -19.90 32.51
C VAL A 5 -9.11 -19.03 31.49
N VAL A 6 -10.31 -18.58 31.85
CA VAL A 6 -11.10 -17.66 30.98
C VAL A 6 -10.36 -16.35 30.75
N ALA A 7 -9.75 -15.78 31.79
CA ALA A 7 -8.95 -14.56 31.66
C ALA A 7 -7.71 -14.74 30.76
N LEU A 8 -7.02 -15.89 30.88
CA LEU A 8 -5.89 -16.22 30.00
C LEU A 8 -6.30 -16.40 28.53
N VAL A 9 -7.40 -17.09 28.28
CA VAL A 9 -7.94 -17.26 26.93
C VAL A 9 -8.38 -15.94 26.32
N ALA A 10 -9.04 -15.08 27.11
CA ALA A 10 -9.44 -13.74 26.67
C ALA A 10 -8.21 -12.86 26.36
N LEU A 11 -7.16 -12.95 27.17
CA LEU A 11 -5.91 -12.20 26.94
C LEU A 11 -5.17 -12.69 25.70
N CYS A 12 -5.11 -14.01 25.46
CA CYS A 12 -4.54 -14.57 24.24
C CYS A 12 -5.33 -14.21 22.98
N SER A 13 -6.67 -14.24 23.04
CA SER A 13 -7.50 -13.85 21.89
C SER A 13 -7.34 -12.36 21.58
N LEU A 14 -7.22 -11.52 22.58
CA LEU A 14 -6.97 -10.09 22.40
C LEU A 14 -5.58 -9.84 21.78
N ALA A 15 -4.55 -10.57 22.20
CA ALA A 15 -3.21 -10.47 21.63
C ALA A 15 -3.17 -10.90 20.15
N VAL A 16 -3.93 -11.93 19.77
CA VAL A 16 -4.04 -12.37 18.37
C VAL A 16 -4.76 -11.34 17.50
N MET A 17 -5.73 -10.60 18.04
CA MET A 17 -6.41 -9.51 17.34
C MET A 17 -5.48 -8.32 17.05
N PHE A 18 -4.51 -8.05 17.93
CA PHE A 18 -3.50 -6.99 17.73
C PHE A 18 -2.32 -7.43 16.84
N ALA A 19 -2.16 -8.71 16.58
CA ALA A 19 -1.14 -9.23 15.65
C ALA A 19 -1.57 -9.13 14.17
N GLY A 20 -2.57 -8.31 13.87
CA GLY A 20 -3.01 -8.03 12.50
C GLY A 20 -1.85 -7.46 11.69
N CYS A 21 -1.29 -8.26 10.78
CA CYS A 21 -0.31 -7.79 9.83
C CYS A 21 -0.98 -6.78 8.90
N ALA A 22 -0.45 -5.56 8.83
CA ALA A 22 -0.86 -4.62 7.79
C ALA A 22 -0.36 -5.17 6.44
N VAL A 23 -1.30 -5.72 5.68
CA VAL A 23 -1.02 -6.24 4.34
C VAL A 23 -1.35 -5.15 3.34
N THR A 24 -0.35 -4.70 2.59
CA THR A 24 -0.58 -3.83 1.43
C THR A 24 -0.91 -4.70 0.22
N PRO A 25 -1.93 -4.35 -0.57
CA PRO A 25 -2.18 -5.02 -1.85
C PRO A 25 -0.94 -4.90 -2.75
N ASN A 26 -0.64 -5.93 -3.48
CA ASN A 26 0.54 -6.07 -4.35
C ASN A 26 1.92 -6.13 -3.62
N SER A 27 1.93 -6.33 -2.33
CA SER A 27 3.17 -6.57 -1.59
C SER A 27 3.52 -8.05 -1.60
N SER A 28 4.70 -8.40 -2.11
CA SER A 28 5.24 -9.76 -2.08
C SER A 28 5.94 -10.10 -0.76
N VAL A 29 6.05 -9.14 0.15
CA VAL A 29 6.77 -9.31 1.42
C VAL A 29 5.87 -8.96 2.59
N ILE A 30 5.72 -9.91 3.50
CA ILE A 30 5.09 -9.71 4.80
C ILE A 30 6.22 -9.59 5.82
N ALA A 31 6.45 -8.41 6.33
CA ALA A 31 7.45 -8.19 7.36
C ALA A 31 6.87 -7.36 8.52
N PRO A 32 7.15 -7.75 9.77
CA PRO A 32 6.63 -7.04 10.94
C PRO A 32 7.37 -5.72 11.24
N LEU A 33 8.46 -5.47 10.55
CA LEU A 33 9.30 -4.28 10.73
C LEU A 33 9.07 -3.26 9.63
N ASN A 34 10.05 -2.42 9.37
CA ASN A 34 10.01 -1.41 8.34
C ASN A 34 10.27 -2.04 6.96
N VAL A 35 9.30 -1.95 6.05
CA VAL A 35 9.43 -2.44 4.67
C VAL A 35 9.09 -1.33 3.70
N ARG A 36 10.00 -1.07 2.80
CA ARG A 36 9.77 -0.24 1.61
C ARG A 36 9.87 -1.14 0.39
N GLN A 37 8.85 -1.15 -0.41
CA GLN A 37 8.78 -1.98 -1.61
C GLN A 37 8.30 -1.16 -2.80
N GLU A 38 8.99 -1.30 -3.90
CA GLU A 38 8.60 -0.79 -5.20
C GLU A 38 8.22 -1.96 -6.09
N SER A 39 7.10 -1.86 -6.77
CA SER A 39 6.59 -2.93 -7.64
C SER A 39 5.93 -2.35 -8.88
N PRO A 40 6.22 -2.89 -10.06
CA PRO A 40 5.46 -2.55 -11.26
C PRO A 40 4.04 -3.11 -11.12
N VAL A 41 3.06 -2.27 -11.42
CA VAL A 41 1.64 -2.64 -11.37
C VAL A 41 1.12 -3.01 -12.75
N ALA A 42 1.49 -2.25 -13.76
CA ALA A 42 1.06 -2.48 -15.13
C ALA A 42 2.03 -1.87 -16.13
N VAL A 43 2.16 -2.50 -17.28
CA VAL A 43 2.94 -1.99 -18.42
C VAL A 43 1.99 -1.78 -19.58
N GLY A 44 1.97 -0.57 -20.10
CA GLY A 44 1.18 -0.24 -21.31
C GLY A 44 1.83 -0.80 -22.59
N ASN A 45 1.05 -0.82 -23.63
CA ASN A 45 1.44 -1.41 -24.92
C ASN A 45 2.22 -0.42 -25.81
N THR A 46 3.25 0.21 -25.31
CA THR A 46 4.07 1.16 -26.07
C THR A 46 5.53 0.75 -26.07
N THR A 47 5.95 0.20 -27.18
CA THR A 47 7.32 -0.07 -27.54
C THR A 47 8.02 1.21 -27.91
N ASP A 48 8.86 1.86 -27.39
CA ASP A 48 9.78 2.93 -27.85
C ASP A 48 9.48 4.39 -27.51
N VAL A 49 8.49 4.73 -26.71
CA VAL A 49 8.29 6.12 -26.32
C VAL A 49 8.66 6.33 -24.86
N GLN A 50 9.64 7.17 -24.59
CA GLN A 50 9.92 7.58 -23.21
C GLN A 50 8.73 8.38 -22.65
N PRO A 51 8.29 8.08 -21.43
CA PRO A 51 7.18 8.82 -20.84
C PRO A 51 7.58 10.29 -20.61
N LYS A 52 6.73 11.19 -21.04
CA LYS A 52 6.93 12.64 -20.93
C LYS A 52 6.34 13.23 -19.67
N LYS A 53 5.38 12.53 -19.08
CA LYS A 53 4.62 12.98 -17.91
C LYS A 53 4.65 11.93 -16.82
N VAL A 54 4.65 12.38 -15.58
CA VAL A 54 4.54 11.53 -14.39
C VAL A 54 3.45 12.11 -13.50
N GLY A 55 2.51 11.27 -13.10
CA GLY A 55 1.49 11.62 -12.12
C GLY A 55 1.58 10.70 -10.91
N THR A 56 1.30 11.22 -9.74
CA THR A 56 1.35 10.50 -8.48
C THR A 56 0.03 10.59 -7.73
N ALA A 57 -0.34 9.49 -7.09
CA ALA A 57 -1.45 9.45 -6.17
C ALA A 57 -1.06 8.66 -4.93
N MET A 58 -1.47 9.12 -3.76
CA MET A 58 -0.99 8.60 -2.50
C MET A 58 -2.11 8.39 -1.51
N SER A 59 -2.03 7.29 -0.77
CA SER A 59 -2.85 7.02 0.40
C SER A 59 -1.98 6.67 1.60
N GLU A 60 -2.43 7.07 2.77
CA GLU A 60 -1.75 6.83 4.03
C GLU A 60 -2.72 6.19 5.04
N GLY A 61 -2.19 5.34 5.89
CA GLY A 61 -2.94 4.73 6.98
C GLY A 61 -2.16 4.79 8.28
N ILE A 62 -2.85 5.18 9.36
CA ILE A 62 -2.30 5.18 10.71
C ILE A 62 -3.23 4.34 11.59
N LEU A 63 -2.71 3.26 12.18
CA LEU A 63 -3.51 2.28 12.94
C LEU A 63 -4.65 1.72 12.08
N PHE A 64 -5.90 2.11 12.37
CA PHE A 64 -7.12 1.66 11.69
C PHE A 64 -7.74 2.72 10.78
N ILE A 65 -7.10 3.89 10.63
CA ILE A 65 -7.62 5.02 9.87
C ILE A 65 -6.77 5.21 8.62
N GLY A 66 -7.42 5.18 7.45
CA GLY A 66 -6.79 5.43 6.16
C GLY A 66 -7.30 6.71 5.53
N PHE A 67 -6.43 7.45 4.84
CA PHE A 67 -6.77 8.64 4.08
C PHE A 67 -6.07 8.65 2.74
N GLY A 68 -6.63 9.43 1.82
CA GLY A 68 -6.07 9.64 0.49
C GLY A 68 -6.67 8.70 -0.55
N ASP A 69 -6.24 8.89 -1.77
CA ASP A 69 -6.66 8.12 -2.94
C ASP A 69 -5.43 7.81 -3.79
N SER A 70 -4.98 6.57 -3.75
CA SER A 70 -3.85 6.05 -4.52
C SER A 70 -4.28 5.40 -5.84
N SER A 71 -5.44 5.76 -6.38
CA SER A 71 -5.92 5.20 -7.64
C SER A 71 -5.09 5.66 -8.85
N ILE A 72 -5.02 4.81 -9.86
CA ILE A 72 -4.41 5.15 -11.16
C ILE A 72 -5.09 6.38 -11.76
N LYS A 73 -6.41 6.50 -11.62
CA LYS A 73 -7.18 7.64 -12.11
C LYS A 73 -6.74 8.96 -11.46
N SER A 74 -6.53 8.97 -10.15
CA SER A 74 -6.03 10.14 -9.44
C SER A 74 -4.61 10.51 -9.85
N ALA A 75 -3.73 9.53 -10.04
CA ALA A 75 -2.37 9.75 -10.53
C ALA A 75 -2.35 10.31 -11.97
N MET A 76 -3.18 9.78 -12.86
CA MET A 76 -3.33 10.30 -14.22
C MET A 76 -3.78 11.76 -14.23
N LYS A 77 -4.74 12.11 -13.38
CA LYS A 77 -5.23 13.48 -13.24
C LYS A 77 -4.15 14.43 -12.71
N ASP A 78 -3.37 13.98 -11.73
CA ASP A 78 -2.25 14.75 -11.18
C ASP A 78 -1.20 15.07 -12.26
N GLY A 79 -0.81 14.09 -13.06
CA GLY A 79 0.16 14.24 -14.15
C GLY A 79 -0.41 14.76 -15.46
N ASN A 80 -1.73 15.01 -15.54
CA ASN A 80 -2.43 15.34 -16.79
C ASN A 80 -2.10 14.35 -17.91
N ILE A 81 -2.26 13.06 -17.61
CA ILE A 81 -1.90 11.93 -18.45
C ILE A 81 -3.16 11.37 -19.11
N ASP A 82 -3.16 11.29 -20.44
CA ASP A 82 -4.24 10.71 -21.22
C ASP A 82 -3.93 9.28 -21.67
N ARG A 83 -2.64 8.97 -21.85
CA ARG A 83 -2.18 7.66 -22.28
C ARG A 83 -1.11 7.11 -21.34
N ILE A 84 -1.37 5.96 -20.75
CA ILE A 84 -0.47 5.30 -19.80
C ILE A 84 0.62 4.54 -20.55
N HIS A 85 1.88 4.75 -20.17
CA HIS A 85 3.02 3.95 -20.58
C HIS A 85 3.25 2.78 -19.63
N HIS A 86 3.45 3.07 -18.34
CA HIS A 86 3.54 2.07 -17.28
C HIS A 86 3.09 2.67 -15.94
N VAL A 87 2.81 1.79 -15.01
CA VAL A 87 2.38 2.16 -13.66
C VAL A 87 3.24 1.41 -12.66
N ASP A 88 3.86 2.15 -11.76
CA ASP A 88 4.62 1.62 -10.63
C ASP A 88 3.89 1.92 -9.31
N SER A 89 4.16 1.13 -8.32
CA SER A 89 3.69 1.38 -6.96
C SER A 89 4.82 1.30 -5.95
N GLU A 90 4.77 2.16 -4.98
CA GLU A 90 5.66 2.16 -3.83
C GLU A 90 4.84 2.01 -2.56
N SER A 91 5.20 1.06 -1.73
CA SER A 91 4.57 0.86 -0.44
C SER A 91 5.58 0.95 0.69
N LEU A 92 5.22 1.67 1.74
CA LEU A 92 5.98 1.78 2.97
C LEU A 92 5.13 1.30 4.13
N ASN A 93 5.66 0.43 4.95
CA ASN A 93 5.02 -0.03 6.17
C ASN A 93 6.00 0.06 7.34
N ILE A 94 5.59 0.70 8.42
CA ILE A 94 6.39 0.85 9.63
C ILE A 94 5.65 0.20 10.79
N LEU A 95 6.18 -0.93 11.28
CA LEU A 95 5.70 -1.68 12.46
C LEU A 95 4.21 -2.06 12.42
N GLY A 96 3.55 -2.04 11.25
CA GLY A 96 2.11 -2.25 11.14
C GLY A 96 1.24 -1.11 11.70
N ILE A 97 1.85 -0.02 12.14
CA ILE A 97 1.16 1.15 12.71
C ILE A 97 0.93 2.22 11.65
N TYR A 98 1.94 2.49 10.83
CA TYR A 98 1.88 3.44 9.73
C TYR A 98 2.11 2.72 8.41
N SER A 99 1.25 2.99 7.45
CA SER A 99 1.39 2.51 6.08
C SER A 99 1.19 3.64 5.09
N ARG A 100 1.96 3.63 4.01
CA ARG A 100 1.85 4.57 2.90
C ARG A 100 1.89 3.78 1.61
N TYR A 101 0.99 4.09 0.71
CA TYR A 101 0.94 3.52 -0.63
C TYR A 101 0.91 4.65 -1.66
N GLU A 102 1.83 4.63 -2.59
CA GLU A 102 1.96 5.61 -3.66
C GLU A 102 1.88 4.90 -5.01
N THR A 103 1.03 5.43 -5.88
CA THR A 103 0.91 4.98 -7.27
C THR A 103 1.53 6.04 -8.17
N LYS A 104 2.47 5.63 -9.01
CA LYS A 104 3.14 6.48 -10.01
C LYS A 104 2.72 6.04 -11.40
N VAL A 105 2.11 6.94 -12.15
CA VAL A 105 1.72 6.70 -13.55
C VAL A 105 2.65 7.50 -14.45
N TYR A 106 3.23 6.80 -15.42
CA TYR A 106 4.09 7.37 -16.45
C TYR A 106 3.37 7.30 -17.79
N GLY A 107 3.38 8.41 -18.53
CA GLY A 107 2.69 8.45 -19.83
C GLY A 107 2.80 9.78 -20.55
N GLU A 108 1.79 10.08 -21.32
CA GLU A 108 1.67 11.30 -22.12
C GLU A 108 0.23 11.84 -22.14
#